data_f04a6aec3217f483e72f34fc08de7cdd
#
_entry.id   f04a6aec3217f483e72f34fc08de7cdd
#
_cell.length_a   1.000
_cell.length_b   1.000
_cell.length_c   1.000
_cell.angle_alpha   90.00
_cell.angle_beta   90.00
_cell.angle_gamma   90.00
#
_symmetry.space_group_name_H-M   'P 1'
#
loop_
_entity.id
_entity.type
_entity.pdbx_description
1 polymer ?
#
loop_
_entity_poly.entity_id
_entity_poly.type
_entity_poly.pdbx_seq_one_letter_code
_entity_poly.pdbx_strand_id
1 'polypeptide(L)'
;EHLYNVKYCVIYAVPLQINSVDYFFEIVDYPRFFQWNIMNHSILQKTCMDIDGVLCADPTPEENDDGEKYRHFLLNAPPLFIPKVTIGTLVTSRLEKYRPETEAWLQKNHVKCNKLVMLDLPDMAARQRANCHASFKAQEYGSSTDYMLFVESSMPQAIEINRLTKKPVLCTETFQMIYESKSLY
;
A
#
# COMPACT_ATOMS: atom_id res chain seq x y z
N GLU A 1 -33.55 42.36 -7.98
CA GLU A 1 -32.78 41.10 -8.05
C GLU A 1 -31.74 41.13 -6.92
N HIS A 2 -31.89 40.23 -5.94
CA HIS A 2 -30.86 40.06 -4.89
C HIS A 2 -29.69 39.26 -5.47
N LEU A 3 -28.60 39.94 -5.83
CA LEU A 3 -27.34 39.31 -6.19
C LEU A 3 -26.72 38.71 -4.93
N TYR A 4 -26.78 37.39 -4.81
CA TYR A 4 -26.08 36.69 -3.72
C TYR A 4 -24.57 36.77 -3.96
N ASN A 5 -23.82 37.24 -2.96
CA ASN A 5 -22.36 37.19 -3.00
C ASN A 5 -21.91 35.79 -2.58
N VAL A 6 -21.72 34.90 -3.58
CA VAL A 6 -21.28 33.52 -3.34
C VAL A 6 -19.76 33.51 -3.13
N LYS A 7 -19.31 32.83 -2.07
CA LYS A 7 -17.91 32.58 -1.77
C LYS A 7 -17.61 31.09 -1.90
N TYR A 8 -16.52 30.78 -2.58
CA TYR A 8 -16.03 29.41 -2.75
C TYR A 8 -14.98 29.12 -1.69
N CYS A 9 -15.24 28.09 -0.89
CA CYS A 9 -14.35 27.62 0.15
C CYS A 9 -13.99 26.16 -0.08
N VAL A 10 -12.70 25.80 0.01
CA VAL A 10 -12.20 24.44 -0.09
C VAL A 10 -11.28 24.15 1.11
N ILE A 11 -11.24 22.89 1.53
CA ILE A 11 -10.31 22.46 2.58
C ILE A 11 -8.90 22.39 2.00
N TYR A 12 -8.74 21.77 0.84
CA TYR A 12 -7.44 21.58 0.20
C TYR A 12 -7.43 22.22 -1.20
N ALA A 13 -6.48 23.11 -1.44
CA ALA A 13 -6.22 23.71 -2.74
C ALA A 13 -4.97 23.11 -3.38
N VAL A 14 -4.83 23.20 -4.69
CA VAL A 14 -3.56 22.95 -5.38
C VAL A 14 -2.84 24.28 -5.63
N PRO A 15 -1.49 24.33 -5.62
CA PRO A 15 -0.73 25.58 -5.72
C PRO A 15 -1.14 26.45 -6.91
N LEU A 16 -1.38 25.82 -8.07
CA LEU A 16 -1.72 26.54 -9.31
C LEU A 16 -3.16 27.07 -9.37
N GLN A 17 -4.04 26.69 -8.43
CA GLN A 17 -5.47 27.04 -8.44
C GLN A 17 -5.92 27.77 -7.17
N ILE A 18 -5.01 28.26 -6.35
CA ILE A 18 -5.36 28.99 -5.12
C ILE A 18 -6.18 30.25 -5.40
N ASN A 19 -5.96 30.90 -6.56
CA ASN A 19 -6.69 32.10 -6.97
C ASN A 19 -8.10 31.80 -7.53
N SER A 20 -8.46 30.52 -7.68
CA SER A 20 -9.78 30.10 -8.19
C SER A 20 -10.81 29.93 -7.07
N VAL A 21 -10.43 30.14 -5.82
CA VAL A 21 -11.28 30.02 -4.63
C VAL A 21 -11.09 31.24 -3.73
N ASP A 22 -12.13 31.58 -2.97
CA ASP A 22 -12.06 32.74 -2.02
C ASP A 22 -11.33 32.35 -0.74
N TYR A 23 -11.49 31.11 -0.30
CA TYR A 23 -10.89 30.62 0.95
C TYR A 23 -10.41 29.17 0.78
N PHE A 24 -9.25 28.88 1.33
CA PHE A 24 -8.74 27.50 1.47
C PHE A 24 -8.05 27.35 2.83
N PHE A 25 -8.00 26.11 3.31
CA PHE A 25 -7.38 25.80 4.60
C PHE A 25 -5.91 25.40 4.45
N GLU A 26 -5.60 24.52 3.45
CA GLU A 26 -4.26 23.99 3.25
C GLU A 26 -3.99 23.77 1.76
N ILE A 27 -2.71 23.93 1.37
CA ILE A 27 -2.24 23.64 0.02
C ILE A 27 -1.66 22.22 -0.01
N VAL A 28 -2.25 21.35 -0.85
CA VAL A 28 -1.78 19.98 -1.05
C VAL A 28 -1.64 19.72 -2.55
N ASP A 29 -0.43 19.48 -3.00
CA ASP A 29 -0.12 19.26 -4.41
C ASP A 29 -0.41 17.82 -4.87
N TYR A 30 -0.36 17.59 -6.17
CA TYR A 30 -0.51 16.25 -6.76
C TYR A 30 0.80 15.44 -6.72
N PRO A 31 0.71 14.10 -6.64
CA PRO A 31 -0.50 13.31 -6.44
C PRO A 31 -1.02 13.44 -5.02
N ARG A 32 -2.33 13.67 -4.85
CA ARG A 32 -2.93 13.77 -3.52
C ARG A 32 -3.92 12.65 -3.29
N PHE A 33 -3.76 11.99 -2.16
CA PHE A 33 -4.66 10.98 -1.64
C PHE A 33 -4.69 11.12 -0.11
N PHE A 34 -5.77 10.68 0.47
CA PHE A 34 -6.03 10.83 1.89
C PHE A 34 -6.37 9.46 2.49
N GLN A 35 -6.16 9.29 3.78
CA GLN A 35 -6.46 8.06 4.51
C GLN A 35 -7.86 7.51 4.16
N TRP A 36 -8.86 8.37 4.06
CA TRP A 36 -10.24 7.98 3.81
C TRP A 36 -10.54 7.60 2.36
N ASN A 37 -9.70 7.94 1.39
CA ASN A 37 -9.98 7.65 -0.03
C ASN A 37 -8.93 6.77 -0.71
N ILE A 38 -7.79 6.49 -0.06
CA ILE A 38 -6.65 5.80 -0.70
C ILE A 38 -7.07 4.46 -1.32
N MET A 39 -7.89 3.67 -0.63
CA MET A 39 -8.33 2.35 -1.12
C MET A 39 -9.33 2.40 -2.27
N ASN A 40 -9.81 3.60 -2.63
CA ASN A 40 -10.67 3.84 -3.80
C ASN A 40 -10.01 4.74 -4.83
N HIS A 41 -8.76 5.15 -4.61
CA HIS A 41 -8.06 6.09 -5.45
C HIS A 41 -7.39 5.39 -6.65
N SER A 42 -7.47 6.00 -7.83
CA SER A 42 -6.87 5.46 -9.07
C SER A 42 -5.36 5.28 -9.01
N ILE A 43 -4.66 5.94 -8.06
CA ILE A 43 -3.23 5.74 -7.82
C ILE A 43 -2.88 4.29 -7.53
N LEU A 44 -3.81 3.49 -7.00
CA LEU A 44 -3.59 2.07 -6.71
C LEU A 44 -3.23 1.25 -7.95
N GLN A 45 -3.61 1.69 -9.15
CA GLN A 45 -3.19 1.06 -10.41
C GLN A 45 -1.68 1.18 -10.67
N LYS A 46 -1.04 2.17 -10.04
CA LYS A 46 0.42 2.42 -10.11
C LYS A 46 1.09 2.19 -8.75
N THR A 47 0.51 1.33 -7.93
CA THR A 47 0.97 1.05 -6.57
C THR A 47 1.45 -0.38 -6.45
N CYS A 48 2.56 -0.58 -5.74
CA CYS A 48 2.91 -1.85 -5.13
C CYS A 48 2.30 -1.89 -3.71
N MET A 49 1.76 -3.03 -3.29
CA MET A 49 1.06 -3.14 -2.01
C MET A 49 1.33 -4.50 -1.36
N ASP A 50 1.59 -4.52 -0.06
CA ASP A 50 1.63 -5.76 0.71
C ASP A 50 0.22 -6.31 0.96
N ILE A 51 0.13 -7.56 1.38
CA ILE A 51 -1.13 -8.25 1.69
C ILE A 51 -1.37 -8.25 3.21
N ASP A 52 -0.45 -8.87 3.97
CA ASP A 52 -0.57 -9.01 5.41
C ASP A 52 -0.40 -7.65 6.11
N GLY A 53 -1.26 -7.35 7.08
CA GLY A 53 -1.33 -6.07 7.76
C GLY A 53 -1.91 -4.92 6.91
N VAL A 54 -2.12 -5.11 5.60
CA VAL A 54 -2.70 -4.10 4.70
C VAL A 54 -4.08 -4.53 4.22
N LEU A 55 -4.18 -5.59 3.42
CA LEU A 55 -5.46 -6.09 2.90
C LEU A 55 -6.16 -7.01 3.89
N CYS A 56 -5.40 -7.75 4.68
CA CYS A 56 -5.90 -8.63 5.73
C CYS A 56 -5.05 -8.52 6.99
N ALA A 57 -5.56 -9.04 8.11
CA ALA A 57 -4.80 -9.16 9.35
C ALA A 57 -3.53 -9.98 9.16
N ASP A 58 -2.53 -9.73 10.02
CA ASP A 58 -1.35 -10.58 10.13
C ASP A 58 -1.70 -11.91 10.83
N PRO A 59 -0.97 -13.01 10.52
CA PRO A 59 -1.12 -14.26 11.26
C PRO A 59 -0.59 -14.09 12.69
N THR A 60 -1.25 -14.75 13.63
CA THR A 60 -0.68 -14.92 14.97
C THR A 60 0.54 -15.86 14.94
N PRO A 61 1.41 -15.86 15.95
CA PRO A 61 2.52 -16.81 16.04
C PRO A 61 2.07 -18.27 15.94
N GLU A 62 0.89 -18.61 16.50
CA GLU A 62 0.31 -19.96 16.49
C GLU A 62 -0.22 -20.37 15.11
N GLU A 63 -0.68 -19.40 14.31
CA GLU A 63 -1.15 -19.63 12.95
C GLU A 63 0.00 -19.70 11.94
N ASN A 64 1.16 -19.10 12.26
CA ASN A 64 2.31 -19.04 11.37
C ASN A 64 3.24 -20.25 11.54
N ASP A 65 2.68 -21.46 11.44
CA ASP A 65 3.37 -22.75 11.66
C ASP A 65 4.05 -23.32 10.40
N ASP A 66 3.98 -22.61 9.29
CA ASP A 66 4.40 -23.06 7.93
C ASP A 66 3.72 -24.36 7.48
N GLY A 67 2.55 -24.68 8.05
CA GLY A 67 1.77 -25.89 7.82
C GLY A 67 0.28 -25.65 7.64
N GLU A 68 -0.52 -26.56 8.23
CA GLU A 68 -1.98 -26.55 8.08
C GLU A 68 -2.65 -25.34 8.73
N LYS A 69 -2.16 -24.86 9.87
CA LYS A 69 -2.72 -23.68 10.52
C LYS A 69 -2.48 -22.44 9.68
N TYR A 70 -1.28 -22.32 9.08
CA TYR A 70 -0.98 -21.22 8.19
C TYR A 70 -1.82 -21.26 6.92
N ARG A 71 -2.04 -22.45 6.30
CA ARG A 71 -2.95 -22.60 5.16
C ARG A 71 -4.37 -22.19 5.51
N HIS A 72 -4.87 -22.62 6.67
CA HIS A 72 -6.19 -22.25 7.16
C HIS A 72 -6.30 -20.72 7.35
N PHE A 73 -5.28 -20.10 7.96
CA PHE A 73 -5.21 -18.64 8.09
C PHE A 73 -5.26 -17.96 6.73
N LEU A 74 -4.41 -18.35 5.77
CA LEU A 74 -4.33 -17.74 4.44
C LEU A 74 -5.68 -17.73 3.71
N LEU A 75 -6.49 -18.77 3.86
CA LEU A 75 -7.83 -18.89 3.25
C LEU A 75 -8.89 -18.04 3.98
N ASN A 76 -8.68 -17.72 5.26
CA ASN A 76 -9.69 -17.13 6.14
C ASN A 76 -9.25 -15.85 6.84
N ALA A 77 -8.08 -15.32 6.53
CA ALA A 77 -7.56 -14.10 7.14
C ALA A 77 -8.62 -12.99 7.14
N PRO A 78 -8.89 -12.34 8.29
CA PRO A 78 -9.86 -11.25 8.36
C PRO A 78 -9.47 -10.10 7.43
N PRO A 79 -10.37 -9.64 6.54
CA PRO A 79 -10.07 -8.51 5.67
C PRO A 79 -9.98 -7.20 6.47
N LEU A 80 -9.05 -6.34 6.09
CA LEU A 80 -8.87 -5.00 6.65
C LEU A 80 -9.30 -3.93 5.64
N PHE A 81 -8.44 -3.60 4.69
CA PHE A 81 -8.69 -2.56 3.69
C PHE A 81 -8.84 -3.20 2.31
N ILE A 82 -10.07 -3.34 1.84
CA ILE A 82 -10.36 -3.95 0.53
C ILE A 82 -10.57 -2.85 -0.51
N PRO A 83 -9.64 -2.69 -1.49
CA PRO A 83 -9.78 -1.72 -2.55
C PRO A 83 -10.92 -2.05 -3.50
N LYS A 84 -11.60 -1.01 -4.00
CA LYS A 84 -12.61 -1.13 -5.06
C LYS A 84 -12.01 -1.00 -6.47
N VAL A 85 -10.76 -0.56 -6.56
CA VAL A 85 -10.02 -0.40 -7.82
C VAL A 85 -8.95 -1.47 -7.95
N THR A 86 -8.54 -1.77 -9.18
CA THR A 86 -7.46 -2.73 -9.43
C THR A 86 -6.13 -2.19 -8.90
N ILE A 87 -5.41 -2.99 -8.14
CA ILE A 87 -4.06 -2.69 -7.65
C ILE A 87 -3.05 -2.98 -8.77
N GLY A 88 -2.03 -2.16 -8.91
CA GLY A 88 -0.94 -2.40 -9.88
C GLY A 88 -0.24 -3.73 -9.61
N THR A 89 0.39 -3.86 -8.46
CA THR A 89 1.10 -5.09 -8.08
C THR A 89 0.92 -5.37 -6.59
N LEU A 90 0.56 -6.59 -6.25
CA LEU A 90 0.69 -7.11 -4.89
C LEU A 90 2.08 -7.73 -4.73
N VAL A 91 2.79 -7.35 -3.67
CA VAL A 91 4.14 -7.85 -3.36
C VAL A 91 4.16 -8.30 -1.91
N THR A 92 4.18 -9.59 -1.69
CA THR A 92 4.06 -10.17 -0.35
C THR A 92 5.21 -11.10 -0.01
N SER A 93 5.61 -11.14 1.25
CA SER A 93 6.57 -12.11 1.78
C SER A 93 5.95 -13.49 2.06
N ARG A 94 4.70 -13.71 1.69
CA ARG A 94 4.13 -15.08 1.64
C ARG A 94 4.94 -15.90 0.66
N LEU A 95 5.20 -17.15 1.03
CA LEU A 95 5.99 -18.05 0.17
C LEU A 95 5.19 -18.46 -1.06
N GLU A 96 5.89 -18.60 -2.19
CA GLU A 96 5.30 -18.99 -3.47
C GLU A 96 4.49 -20.30 -3.39
N LYS A 97 4.90 -21.24 -2.54
CA LYS A 97 4.16 -22.50 -2.29
C LYS A 97 2.73 -22.32 -1.78
N TYR A 98 2.41 -21.11 -1.29
CA TYR A 98 1.07 -20.73 -0.79
C TYR A 98 0.31 -19.83 -1.78
N ARG A 99 0.71 -19.81 -3.04
CA ARG A 99 0.02 -19.05 -4.08
C ARG A 99 -1.45 -19.44 -4.22
N PRO A 100 -1.82 -20.74 -4.24
CA PRO A 100 -3.22 -21.14 -4.40
C PRO A 100 -4.12 -20.58 -3.29
N GLU A 101 -3.69 -20.65 -2.03
CA GLU A 101 -4.44 -20.14 -0.88
C GLU A 101 -4.54 -18.61 -0.92
N THR A 102 -3.46 -17.94 -1.31
CA THR A 102 -3.43 -16.49 -1.43
C THR A 102 -4.37 -16.00 -2.53
N GLU A 103 -4.32 -16.62 -3.72
CA GLU A 103 -5.22 -16.28 -4.85
C GLU A 103 -6.69 -16.58 -4.51
N ALA A 104 -6.97 -17.70 -3.82
CA ALA A 104 -8.31 -18.02 -3.35
C ALA A 104 -8.85 -16.95 -2.39
N TRP A 105 -8.02 -16.45 -1.46
CA TRP A 105 -8.39 -15.37 -0.56
C TRP A 105 -8.66 -14.06 -1.31
N LEU A 106 -7.79 -13.69 -2.26
CA LEU A 106 -7.97 -12.49 -3.09
C LEU A 106 -9.28 -12.56 -3.88
N GLN A 107 -9.58 -13.72 -4.49
CA GLN A 107 -10.83 -13.94 -5.22
C GLN A 107 -12.06 -13.86 -4.31
N LYS A 108 -12.03 -14.52 -3.15
CA LYS A 108 -13.11 -14.50 -2.15
C LYS A 108 -13.46 -13.09 -1.68
N ASN A 109 -12.45 -12.23 -1.54
CA ASN A 109 -12.61 -10.85 -1.08
C ASN A 109 -12.70 -9.82 -2.21
N HIS A 110 -12.85 -10.28 -3.47
CA HIS A 110 -12.98 -9.43 -4.66
C HIS A 110 -11.81 -8.46 -4.88
N VAL A 111 -10.62 -8.78 -4.38
CA VAL A 111 -9.40 -8.01 -4.62
C VAL A 111 -8.88 -8.28 -6.02
N LYS A 112 -8.66 -7.21 -6.79
CA LYS A 112 -8.12 -7.29 -8.15
C LYS A 112 -6.73 -6.68 -8.21
N CYS A 113 -5.79 -7.37 -8.83
CA CYS A 113 -4.45 -6.86 -9.11
C CYS A 113 -4.01 -7.26 -10.52
N ASN A 114 -3.10 -6.48 -11.12
CA ASN A 114 -2.52 -6.82 -12.42
C ASN A 114 -1.39 -7.85 -12.28
N LYS A 115 -0.69 -7.86 -11.14
CA LYS A 115 0.43 -8.76 -10.86
C LYS A 115 0.44 -9.15 -9.39
N LEU A 116 0.77 -10.41 -9.11
CA LEU A 116 1.04 -10.93 -7.76
C LEU A 116 2.46 -11.48 -7.72
N VAL A 117 3.30 -10.90 -6.86
CA VAL A 117 4.69 -11.28 -6.62
C VAL A 117 4.80 -11.85 -5.21
N MET A 118 5.25 -13.09 -5.12
CA MET A 118 5.39 -13.84 -3.87
C MET A 118 6.84 -14.26 -3.70
N LEU A 119 7.25 -14.50 -2.45
CA LEU A 119 8.64 -14.82 -2.12
C LEU A 119 8.94 -16.30 -2.45
N ASP A 120 9.83 -16.53 -3.40
CA ASP A 120 10.24 -17.87 -3.81
C ASP A 120 11.36 -18.40 -2.91
N LEU A 121 10.97 -18.90 -1.75
CA LEU A 121 11.84 -19.62 -0.80
C LEU A 121 11.14 -20.90 -0.35
N PRO A 122 11.89 -21.95 0.01
CA PRO A 122 11.31 -23.27 0.26
C PRO A 122 10.43 -23.34 1.50
N ASP A 123 10.80 -22.59 2.57
CA ASP A 123 10.12 -22.66 3.85
C ASP A 123 10.30 -21.40 4.71
N MET A 124 9.58 -21.34 5.82
CA MET A 124 9.65 -20.24 6.77
C MET A 124 11.07 -20.09 7.36
N ALA A 125 11.79 -21.17 7.61
CA ALA A 125 13.14 -21.08 8.17
C ALA A 125 14.10 -20.41 7.18
N ALA A 126 13.98 -20.70 5.88
CA ALA A 126 14.74 -20.03 4.83
C ALA A 126 14.35 -18.54 4.75
N ARG A 127 13.06 -18.21 4.85
CA ARG A 127 12.58 -16.83 4.87
C ARG A 127 13.13 -16.04 6.06
N GLN A 128 13.12 -16.64 7.26
CA GLN A 128 13.67 -16.02 8.47
C GLN A 128 15.19 -15.79 8.36
N ARG A 129 15.95 -16.78 7.86
CA ARG A 129 17.40 -16.64 7.65
C ARG A 129 17.72 -15.57 6.61
N ALA A 130 16.94 -15.50 5.54
CA ALA A 130 17.14 -14.51 4.49
C ALA A 130 16.87 -13.09 4.96
N ASN A 131 15.93 -12.90 5.90
CA ASN A 131 15.53 -11.58 6.44
C ASN A 131 15.37 -10.50 5.34
N CYS A 132 14.76 -10.88 4.23
CA CYS A 132 14.75 -10.08 3.00
C CYS A 132 13.41 -9.39 2.72
N HIS A 133 12.51 -9.30 3.70
CA HIS A 133 11.16 -8.79 3.51
C HIS A 133 11.14 -7.42 2.81
N ALA A 134 11.81 -6.43 3.38
CA ALA A 134 11.84 -5.09 2.84
C ALA A 134 12.63 -5.00 1.53
N SER A 135 13.78 -5.67 1.42
CA SER A 135 14.60 -5.65 0.21
C SER A 135 13.93 -6.34 -0.97
N PHE A 136 13.24 -7.46 -0.74
CA PHE A 136 12.42 -8.15 -1.75
C PHE A 136 11.30 -7.23 -2.29
N LYS A 137 10.56 -6.58 -1.39
CA LYS A 137 9.51 -5.63 -1.75
C LYS A 137 10.07 -4.41 -2.49
N ALA A 138 11.21 -3.88 -2.01
CA ALA A 138 11.90 -2.76 -2.65
C ALA A 138 12.40 -3.10 -4.04
N GLN A 139 12.87 -4.32 -4.29
CA GLN A 139 13.31 -4.78 -5.60
C GLN A 139 12.17 -4.70 -6.63
N GLU A 140 11.00 -5.22 -6.32
CA GLU A 140 9.84 -5.10 -7.21
C GLU A 140 9.41 -3.64 -7.39
N TYR A 141 9.30 -2.88 -6.30
CA TYR A 141 8.89 -1.47 -6.36
C TYR A 141 9.88 -0.60 -7.14
N GLY A 142 11.17 -0.89 -7.05
CA GLY A 142 12.24 -0.20 -7.79
C GLY A 142 12.34 -0.62 -9.26
N SER A 143 11.71 -1.73 -9.67
CA SER A 143 11.85 -2.29 -11.01
C SER A 143 11.22 -1.44 -12.12
N SER A 144 10.31 -0.53 -11.78
CA SER A 144 9.64 0.35 -12.74
C SER A 144 9.47 1.75 -12.20
N THR A 145 9.65 2.75 -13.06
CA THR A 145 9.34 4.16 -12.80
C THR A 145 7.85 4.44 -12.75
N ASP A 146 7.01 3.55 -13.29
CA ASP A 146 5.55 3.69 -13.29
C ASP A 146 4.94 3.47 -11.91
N TYR A 147 5.63 2.72 -11.04
CA TYR A 147 5.19 2.59 -9.66
C TYR A 147 5.42 3.88 -8.89
N MET A 148 4.35 4.47 -8.38
CA MET A 148 4.35 5.78 -7.72
C MET A 148 4.26 5.69 -6.20
N LEU A 149 3.80 4.56 -5.67
CA LEU A 149 3.55 4.35 -4.24
C LEU A 149 3.83 2.90 -3.87
N PHE A 150 4.34 2.67 -2.67
CA PHE A 150 4.25 1.38 -1.97
C PHE A 150 3.32 1.54 -0.76
N VAL A 151 2.48 0.54 -0.47
CA VAL A 151 1.65 0.49 0.73
C VAL A 151 2.11 -0.69 1.58
N GLU A 152 2.53 -0.40 2.80
CA GLU A 152 3.14 -1.33 3.76
C GLU A 152 2.50 -1.16 5.14
N SER A 153 2.36 -2.21 5.92
CA SER A 153 1.86 -2.11 7.30
C SER A 153 2.97 -1.83 8.30
N SER A 154 4.12 -2.46 8.14
CA SER A 154 5.24 -2.39 9.08
C SER A 154 6.07 -1.12 8.88
N MET A 155 6.10 -0.24 9.87
CA MET A 155 6.90 1.00 9.83
C MET A 155 8.39 0.73 9.54
N PRO A 156 9.08 -0.24 10.18
CA PRO A 156 10.47 -0.55 9.85
C PRO A 156 10.67 -0.96 8.40
N GLN A 157 9.76 -1.80 7.83
CA GLN A 157 9.84 -2.19 6.43
C GLN A 157 9.56 -1.00 5.51
N ALA A 158 8.59 -0.16 5.83
CA ALA A 158 8.25 1.02 5.05
C ALA A 158 9.43 2.00 4.94
N ILE A 159 10.13 2.25 6.05
CA ILE A 159 11.35 3.08 6.08
C ILE A 159 12.44 2.45 5.20
N GLU A 160 12.67 1.15 5.33
CA GLU A 160 13.72 0.47 4.56
C GLU A 160 13.40 0.41 3.06
N ILE A 161 12.12 0.17 2.68
CA ILE A 161 11.69 0.22 1.28
C ILE A 161 11.92 1.62 0.70
N ASN A 162 11.54 2.68 1.43
CA ASN A 162 11.81 4.07 1.01
C ASN A 162 13.30 4.33 0.88
N ARG A 163 14.12 3.92 1.86
CA ARG A 163 15.58 4.08 1.84
C ARG A 163 16.20 3.45 0.61
N LEU A 164 15.77 2.24 0.23
CA LEU A 164 16.32 1.46 -0.90
C LEU A 164 15.84 2.02 -2.26
N THR A 165 14.61 2.48 -2.34
CA THR A 165 14.00 2.88 -3.63
C THR A 165 14.02 4.38 -3.88
N LYS A 166 14.15 5.20 -2.83
CA LYS A 166 13.98 6.65 -2.86
C LYS A 166 12.59 7.10 -3.34
N LYS A 167 11.61 6.22 -3.20
CA LYS A 167 10.23 6.43 -3.65
C LYS A 167 9.26 6.44 -2.46
N PRO A 168 8.10 7.12 -2.57
CA PRO A 168 7.14 7.23 -1.48
C PRO A 168 6.61 5.88 -0.99
N VAL A 169 6.48 5.72 0.32
CA VAL A 169 5.86 4.56 0.97
C VAL A 169 4.82 5.04 1.98
N LEU A 170 3.60 4.53 1.88
CA LEU A 170 2.55 4.74 2.87
C LEU A 170 2.58 3.60 3.89
N CYS A 171 2.76 3.94 5.16
CA CYS A 171 2.61 2.98 6.25
C CYS A 171 1.17 2.99 6.77
N THR A 172 0.47 1.85 6.70
CA THR A 172 -0.94 1.77 7.13
C THR A 172 -1.09 1.66 8.65
N GLU A 173 -0.07 1.21 9.39
CA GLU A 173 -0.09 1.19 10.85
C GLU A 173 -0.25 2.59 11.45
N THR A 174 0.43 3.58 10.88
CA THR A 174 0.43 4.97 11.35
C THR A 174 -0.25 5.95 10.41
N PHE A 175 -0.59 5.50 9.20
CA PHE A 175 -1.03 6.34 8.08
C PHE A 175 -0.05 7.48 7.73
N GLN A 176 1.23 7.25 7.96
CA GLN A 176 2.28 8.20 7.62
C GLN A 176 2.85 7.90 6.23
N MET A 177 3.07 8.97 5.47
CA MET A 177 3.80 8.92 4.22
C MET A 177 5.30 9.08 4.51
N ILE A 178 6.08 8.09 4.09
CA ILE A 178 7.54 8.11 4.18
C ILE A 178 8.08 8.49 2.81
N TYR A 179 8.79 9.60 2.74
CA TYR A 179 9.44 10.10 1.54
C TYR A 179 10.67 10.91 1.94
N GLU A 180 11.69 10.93 1.08
CA GLU A 180 12.79 11.87 1.27
C GLU A 180 12.24 13.28 1.00
N SER A 181 12.29 14.16 2.00
CA SER A 181 12.06 15.57 1.77
C SER A 181 13.13 16.06 0.79
N LYS A 182 12.73 16.47 -0.42
CA LYS A 182 13.62 17.26 -1.27
C LYS A 182 13.93 18.49 -0.45
N SER A 183 15.18 18.64 0.04
CA SER A 183 15.61 19.91 0.59
C SER A 183 15.46 20.93 -0.52
N LEU A 184 14.54 21.86 -0.32
CA LEU A 184 14.42 23.05 -1.16
C LEU A 184 15.64 23.91 -0.83
N TYR A 185 16.70 23.80 -1.64
CA TYR A 185 17.75 24.80 -1.74
C TYR A 185 17.47 25.70 -2.94
#